data_44f6dde988e6ff98dc3cc04ab4c738a4
#
_entry.id   44f6dde988e6ff98dc3cc04ab4c738a4
#
_cell.length_a   1.000
_cell.length_b   1.000
_cell.length_c   1.000
_cell.angle_alpha   90.00
_cell.angle_beta   90.00
_cell.angle_gamma   90.00
#
_symmetry.space_group_name_H-M   'P 1'
#
loop_
_entity.id
_entity.type
_entity.pdbx_description
1 polymer ?
#
loop_
_entity_poly.entity_id
_entity_poly.type
_entity_poly.pdbx_seq_one_letter_code
_entity_poly.pdbx_strand_id
1 'polypeptide(L)'
;MIPRYSRAPMTDIWSSKSRFKIWLDIELYACEAMEKLGTVPKGTSKKVKSKAKINEKRIDTIEKKVKHDVIAFLTSISEYAGPPARFLHQGLTSSDILDTAFNIQLMQSSKIIEKEMAQLLKSLKKIALKYKNTPCIGRSHGIHAEPTTFGVKMANFYAEFERNHARFKKATEEISVCAISGAVGNYANIDPRVEQFVAKKLGMKAETISTQVIPRDRHAVYFSTLGIIASSIERLATEIRHLQRTEVLEVEEFFSKGQKGSSAMPHKRNPVLTENLTGLSRLIRGYTIPALENVSLWHERAVSYTHLTLPTKRIV
;
A
#
# COMPACT_ATOMS: atom_id res chain seq x y z
N MET A 1 -8.30 12.27 2.87
CA MET A 1 -7.05 12.48 2.10
C MET A 1 -6.80 13.97 2.01
N ILE A 2 -5.57 14.42 2.24
CA ILE A 2 -5.19 15.83 2.11
C ILE A 2 -4.71 16.01 0.66
N PRO A 3 -5.43 16.75 -0.22
CA PRO A 3 -5.10 16.80 -1.65
C PRO A 3 -3.65 17.23 -1.94
N ARG A 4 -3.13 18.16 -1.13
CA ARG A 4 -1.75 18.66 -1.27
C ARG A 4 -0.67 17.57 -1.15
N TYR A 5 -0.94 16.50 -0.41
CA TYR A 5 0.00 15.40 -0.16
C TYR A 5 -0.40 14.11 -0.87
N SER A 6 -1.36 14.17 -1.78
CA SER A 6 -1.91 13.03 -2.50
C SER A 6 -1.51 13.08 -3.98
N ARG A 7 -1.19 11.92 -4.55
CA ARG A 7 -0.85 11.77 -5.97
C ARG A 7 -1.87 10.86 -6.64
N ALA A 8 -2.38 11.28 -7.80
CA ALA A 8 -3.43 10.59 -8.54
C ALA A 8 -3.22 9.07 -8.67
N PRO A 9 -2.05 8.54 -9.06
CA PRO A 9 -1.88 7.10 -9.21
C PRO A 9 -2.16 6.32 -7.91
N MET A 10 -1.80 6.90 -6.75
CA MET A 10 -2.05 6.26 -5.46
C MET A 10 -3.51 6.41 -5.02
N THR A 11 -4.09 7.61 -5.20
CA THR A 11 -5.50 7.85 -4.86
C THR A 11 -6.46 7.00 -5.68
N ASP A 12 -6.12 6.74 -6.95
CA ASP A 12 -6.92 5.90 -7.83
C ASP A 12 -6.97 4.45 -7.35
N ILE A 13 -5.83 3.89 -6.92
CA ILE A 13 -5.78 2.54 -6.34
C ILE A 13 -6.69 2.43 -5.13
N TRP A 14 -6.72 3.44 -4.27
CA TRP A 14 -7.47 3.45 -3.01
C TRP A 14 -8.89 4.02 -3.13
N SER A 15 -9.36 4.31 -4.34
CA SER A 15 -10.74 4.75 -4.58
C SER A 15 -11.75 3.62 -4.33
N SER A 16 -12.96 3.97 -3.89
CA SER A 16 -14.07 3.01 -3.75
C SER A 16 -14.36 2.28 -5.06
N LYS A 17 -14.31 3.00 -6.18
CA LYS A 17 -14.52 2.43 -7.51
C LYS A 17 -13.49 1.34 -7.83
N SER A 18 -12.19 1.58 -7.57
CA SER A 18 -11.13 0.58 -7.79
C SER A 18 -11.32 -0.62 -6.88
N ARG A 19 -11.64 -0.41 -5.59
CA ARG A 19 -11.93 -1.48 -4.64
C ARG A 19 -13.07 -2.37 -5.11
N PHE A 20 -14.22 -1.79 -5.47
CA PHE A 20 -15.36 -2.58 -5.94
C PHE A 20 -15.10 -3.28 -7.27
N LYS A 21 -14.24 -2.71 -8.12
CA LYS A 21 -13.81 -3.41 -9.34
C LYS A 21 -13.00 -4.66 -9.00
N ILE A 22 -12.07 -4.58 -8.06
CA ILE A 22 -11.28 -5.72 -7.60
C ILE A 22 -12.21 -6.77 -6.96
N TRP A 23 -13.18 -6.38 -6.14
CA TRP A 23 -14.15 -7.30 -5.57
C TRP A 23 -14.92 -8.05 -6.64
N LEU A 24 -15.39 -7.34 -7.67
CA LEU A 24 -16.08 -7.97 -8.79
C LEU A 24 -15.19 -8.96 -9.54
N ASP A 25 -13.93 -8.61 -9.79
CA ASP A 25 -12.99 -9.49 -10.48
C ASP A 25 -12.73 -10.78 -9.66
N ILE A 26 -12.59 -10.69 -8.34
CA ILE A 26 -12.41 -11.86 -7.44
C ILE A 26 -13.66 -12.77 -7.52
N GLU A 27 -14.86 -12.21 -7.37
CA GLU A 27 -16.12 -12.93 -7.45
C GLU A 27 -16.30 -13.63 -8.80
N LEU A 28 -15.97 -12.95 -9.89
CA LEU A 28 -16.04 -13.53 -11.24
C LEU A 28 -15.03 -14.65 -11.45
N TYR A 29 -13.82 -14.53 -10.91
CA TYR A 29 -12.82 -15.59 -11.01
C TYR A 29 -13.19 -16.82 -10.17
N ALA A 30 -13.73 -16.61 -8.97
CA ALA A 30 -14.27 -17.71 -8.15
C ALA A 30 -15.43 -18.41 -8.85
N CYS A 31 -16.37 -17.64 -9.41
CA CYS A 31 -17.48 -18.18 -10.21
C CYS A 31 -16.95 -18.95 -11.45
N GLU A 32 -15.96 -18.43 -12.20
CA GLU A 32 -15.33 -19.11 -13.34
C GLU A 32 -14.68 -20.44 -12.93
N ALA A 33 -14.03 -20.48 -11.76
CA ALA A 33 -13.46 -21.73 -11.23
C ALA A 33 -14.55 -22.74 -10.92
N MET A 34 -15.63 -22.32 -10.27
CA MET A 34 -16.77 -23.19 -9.93
C MET A 34 -17.51 -23.70 -11.19
N GLU A 35 -17.58 -22.90 -12.26
CA GLU A 35 -18.07 -23.36 -13.56
C GLU A 35 -17.23 -24.50 -14.12
N LYS A 36 -15.90 -24.44 -13.99
CA LYS A 36 -14.99 -25.49 -14.45
C LYS A 36 -15.12 -26.77 -13.62
N LEU A 37 -15.47 -26.64 -12.35
CA LEU A 37 -15.73 -27.74 -11.44
C LEU A 37 -17.15 -28.34 -11.59
N GLY A 38 -18.03 -27.66 -12.35
CA GLY A 38 -19.41 -28.11 -12.57
C GLY A 38 -20.37 -27.77 -11.42
N THR A 39 -19.96 -27.02 -10.42
CA THR A 39 -20.83 -26.61 -9.29
C THR A 39 -21.67 -25.37 -9.64
N VAL A 40 -21.29 -24.63 -10.66
CA VAL A 40 -22.01 -23.47 -11.19
C VAL A 40 -22.25 -23.69 -12.70
N PRO A 41 -23.43 -23.32 -13.25
CA PRO A 41 -23.72 -23.47 -14.67
C PRO A 41 -22.71 -22.72 -15.56
N LYS A 42 -22.22 -23.36 -16.63
CA LYS A 42 -21.26 -22.78 -17.57
C LYS A 42 -21.75 -21.44 -18.15
N GLY A 43 -20.84 -20.47 -18.21
CA GLY A 43 -21.08 -19.15 -18.78
C GLY A 43 -21.74 -18.14 -17.81
N THR A 44 -21.93 -18.50 -16.54
CA THR A 44 -22.50 -17.60 -15.52
C THR A 44 -21.61 -16.38 -15.28
N SER A 45 -20.30 -16.56 -15.05
CA SER A 45 -19.35 -15.47 -14.83
C SER A 45 -19.33 -14.49 -16.03
N LYS A 46 -19.37 -15.02 -17.27
CA LYS A 46 -19.43 -14.19 -18.47
C LYS A 46 -20.74 -13.40 -18.57
N LYS A 47 -21.89 -14.02 -18.22
CA LYS A 47 -23.19 -13.36 -18.20
C LYS A 47 -23.25 -12.26 -17.14
N VAL A 48 -22.74 -12.51 -15.94
CA VAL A 48 -22.62 -11.49 -14.89
C VAL A 48 -21.71 -10.35 -15.34
N LYS A 49 -20.50 -10.67 -15.79
CA LYS A 49 -19.52 -9.66 -16.22
C LYS A 49 -20.06 -8.73 -17.29
N SER A 50 -20.83 -9.24 -18.25
CA SER A 50 -21.38 -8.43 -19.36
C SER A 50 -22.43 -7.42 -18.92
N LYS A 51 -23.10 -7.63 -17.79
CA LYS A 51 -24.20 -6.80 -17.31
C LYS A 51 -23.89 -6.05 -16.01
N ALA A 52 -22.90 -6.52 -15.23
CA ALA A 52 -22.54 -5.92 -13.95
C ALA A 52 -22.12 -4.45 -14.12
N LYS A 53 -22.65 -3.60 -13.25
CA LYS A 53 -22.28 -2.19 -13.16
C LYS A 53 -21.94 -1.84 -11.72
N ILE A 54 -20.82 -1.14 -11.53
CA ILE A 54 -20.43 -0.62 -10.21
C ILE A 54 -21.09 0.74 -10.03
N ASN A 55 -22.02 0.81 -9.10
CA ASN A 55 -22.73 2.02 -8.73
C ASN A 55 -22.50 2.31 -7.23
N GLU A 56 -21.49 3.09 -6.94
CA GLU A 56 -21.05 3.41 -5.56
C GLU A 56 -22.20 3.98 -4.72
N LYS A 57 -22.96 4.92 -5.27
CA LYS A 57 -24.10 5.53 -4.56
C LYS A 57 -25.18 4.50 -4.23
N ARG A 58 -25.41 3.54 -5.13
CA ARG A 58 -26.39 2.48 -4.89
C ARG A 58 -25.91 1.52 -3.80
N ILE A 59 -24.62 1.13 -3.85
CA ILE A 59 -24.00 0.29 -2.83
C ILE A 59 -24.10 0.96 -1.46
N ASP A 60 -23.74 2.24 -1.34
CA ASP A 60 -23.84 3.00 -0.08
C ASP A 60 -25.28 3.06 0.45
N THR A 61 -26.27 3.20 -0.47
CA THR A 61 -27.69 3.23 -0.09
C THR A 61 -28.15 1.89 0.47
N ILE A 62 -27.72 0.78 -0.13
CA ILE A 62 -28.04 -0.57 0.35
C ILE A 62 -27.33 -0.83 1.67
N GLU A 63 -26.02 -0.49 1.78
CA GLU A 63 -25.23 -0.70 2.99
C GLU A 63 -25.84 0.00 4.22
N LYS A 64 -26.39 1.20 4.06
CA LYS A 64 -27.11 1.90 5.15
C LYS A 64 -28.27 1.10 5.73
N LYS A 65 -28.89 0.22 4.93
CA LYS A 65 -30.02 -0.64 5.34
C LYS A 65 -29.53 -1.97 5.89
N VAL A 66 -28.66 -2.67 5.14
CA VAL A 66 -28.25 -4.04 5.48
C VAL A 66 -27.08 -4.09 6.46
N LYS A 67 -26.39 -2.96 6.68
CA LYS A 67 -25.23 -2.82 7.59
C LYS A 67 -24.08 -3.80 7.30
N HIS A 68 -23.93 -4.19 6.04
CA HIS A 68 -22.92 -5.13 5.58
C HIS A 68 -22.44 -4.77 4.17
N ASP A 69 -21.17 -4.44 4.03
CA ASP A 69 -20.55 -3.91 2.82
C ASP A 69 -20.56 -4.90 1.64
N VAL A 70 -20.08 -6.14 1.85
CA VAL A 70 -20.04 -7.16 0.79
C VAL A 70 -21.44 -7.56 0.33
N ILE A 71 -22.41 -7.68 1.25
CA ILE A 71 -23.80 -7.96 0.88
C ILE A 71 -24.40 -6.80 0.09
N ALA A 72 -24.10 -5.55 0.48
CA ALA A 72 -24.57 -4.37 -0.24
C ALA A 72 -24.01 -4.32 -1.67
N PHE A 73 -22.72 -4.63 -1.81
CA PHE A 73 -22.06 -4.75 -3.10
C PHE A 73 -22.70 -5.83 -3.98
N LEU A 74 -22.84 -7.07 -3.48
CA LEU A 74 -23.43 -8.19 -4.22
C LEU A 74 -24.87 -7.91 -4.61
N THR A 75 -25.67 -7.31 -3.72
CA THR A 75 -27.04 -6.90 -4.00
C THR A 75 -27.08 -5.88 -5.15
N SER A 76 -26.23 -4.86 -5.12
CA SER A 76 -26.13 -3.88 -6.21
C SER A 76 -25.73 -4.53 -7.54
N ILE A 77 -24.77 -5.46 -7.52
CA ILE A 77 -24.39 -6.21 -8.74
C ILE A 77 -25.54 -7.06 -9.26
N SER A 78 -26.31 -7.71 -8.39
CA SER A 78 -27.44 -8.56 -8.79
C SER A 78 -28.58 -7.78 -9.41
N GLU A 79 -28.83 -6.53 -9.00
CA GLU A 79 -29.82 -5.65 -9.62
C GLU A 79 -29.55 -5.40 -11.12
N TYR A 80 -28.28 -5.36 -11.52
CA TYR A 80 -27.88 -5.17 -12.93
C TYR A 80 -27.68 -6.50 -13.66
N ALA A 81 -27.08 -7.50 -13.03
CA ALA A 81 -26.72 -8.76 -13.66
C ALA A 81 -27.91 -9.75 -13.74
N GLY A 82 -28.91 -9.59 -12.88
CA GLY A 82 -30.10 -10.44 -12.82
C GLY A 82 -29.82 -11.84 -12.25
N PRO A 83 -30.67 -12.85 -12.60
CA PRO A 83 -30.64 -14.18 -11.97
C PRO A 83 -29.28 -14.90 -11.98
N PRO A 84 -28.37 -14.75 -12.95
CA PRO A 84 -27.06 -15.37 -12.89
C PRO A 84 -26.21 -14.92 -11.68
N ALA A 85 -26.43 -13.72 -11.14
CA ALA A 85 -25.68 -13.20 -10.00
C ALA A 85 -25.89 -14.00 -8.70
N ARG A 86 -26.95 -14.81 -8.60
CA ARG A 86 -27.19 -15.70 -7.44
C ARG A 86 -26.07 -16.72 -7.20
N PHE A 87 -25.24 -16.95 -8.19
CA PHE A 87 -24.10 -17.87 -8.12
C PHE A 87 -22.80 -17.20 -7.65
N LEU A 88 -22.79 -15.87 -7.46
CA LEU A 88 -21.67 -15.20 -6.84
C LEU A 88 -21.63 -15.52 -5.34
N HIS A 89 -20.45 -15.44 -4.75
CA HIS A 89 -20.22 -15.60 -3.31
C HIS A 89 -20.58 -16.97 -2.71
N GLN A 90 -20.78 -17.99 -3.53
CA GLN A 90 -21.09 -19.32 -3.04
C GLN A 90 -19.91 -19.96 -2.32
N GLY A 91 -20.08 -20.32 -1.05
CA GLY A 91 -19.06 -20.92 -0.20
C GLY A 91 -17.97 -19.95 0.27
N LEU A 92 -17.97 -18.70 -0.18
CA LEU A 92 -17.05 -17.66 0.24
C LEU A 92 -17.49 -16.98 1.54
N THR A 93 -16.56 -16.29 2.17
CA THR A 93 -16.84 -15.32 3.24
C THR A 93 -16.41 -13.92 2.81
N SER A 94 -16.92 -12.90 3.50
CA SER A 94 -16.55 -11.50 3.20
C SER A 94 -15.05 -11.28 3.18
N SER A 95 -14.32 -11.90 4.11
CA SER A 95 -12.85 -11.72 4.20
C SER A 95 -12.11 -12.32 3.03
N ASP A 96 -12.62 -13.35 2.36
CA ASP A 96 -12.04 -13.87 1.12
C ASP A 96 -11.93 -12.75 0.07
N ILE A 97 -12.95 -11.90 0.00
CA ILE A 97 -12.98 -10.76 -0.92
C ILE A 97 -12.21 -9.56 -0.38
N LEU A 98 -12.44 -9.21 0.90
CA LEU A 98 -11.87 -8.01 1.51
C LEU A 98 -10.35 -8.09 1.61
N ASP A 99 -9.83 -9.19 2.14
CA ASP A 99 -8.39 -9.36 2.37
C ASP A 99 -7.63 -9.56 1.06
N THR A 100 -8.17 -10.39 0.16
CA THR A 100 -7.57 -10.56 -1.16
C THR A 100 -7.53 -9.24 -1.94
N ALA A 101 -8.62 -8.45 -1.89
CA ALA A 101 -8.66 -7.15 -2.55
C ALA A 101 -7.69 -6.15 -1.92
N PHE A 102 -7.56 -6.16 -0.59
CA PHE A 102 -6.61 -5.32 0.12
C PHE A 102 -5.16 -5.64 -0.29
N ASN A 103 -4.81 -6.92 -0.35
CA ASN A 103 -3.49 -7.35 -0.81
C ASN A 103 -3.22 -6.94 -2.27
N ILE A 104 -4.22 -6.99 -3.15
CA ILE A 104 -4.09 -6.50 -4.53
C ILE A 104 -3.79 -4.99 -4.54
N GLN A 105 -4.50 -4.20 -3.72
CA GLN A 105 -4.24 -2.75 -3.63
C GLN A 105 -2.84 -2.47 -3.06
N LEU A 106 -2.36 -3.23 -2.08
CA LEU A 106 -0.99 -3.15 -1.57
C LEU A 106 0.04 -3.50 -2.66
N MET A 107 -0.18 -4.57 -3.43
CA MET A 107 0.68 -4.94 -4.56
C MET A 107 0.73 -3.84 -5.64
N GLN A 108 -0.42 -3.25 -5.96
CA GLN A 108 -0.48 -2.14 -6.91
C GLN A 108 0.27 -0.91 -6.39
N SER A 109 0.11 -0.59 -5.12
CA SER A 109 0.82 0.50 -4.44
C SER A 109 2.32 0.23 -4.38
N SER A 110 2.71 -1.01 -4.12
CA SER A 110 4.12 -1.44 -4.10
C SER A 110 4.83 -1.19 -5.41
N LYS A 111 4.19 -1.43 -6.55
CA LYS A 111 4.77 -1.15 -7.88
C LYS A 111 5.12 0.34 -8.05
N ILE A 112 4.28 1.23 -7.51
CA ILE A 112 4.55 2.68 -7.54
C ILE A 112 5.73 3.01 -6.62
N ILE A 113 5.71 2.51 -5.39
CA ILE A 113 6.75 2.76 -4.38
C ILE A 113 8.10 2.22 -4.87
N GLU A 114 8.15 1.01 -5.41
CA GLU A 114 9.38 0.41 -5.97
C GLU A 114 9.98 1.25 -7.10
N LYS A 115 9.14 1.77 -8.00
CA LYS A 115 9.58 2.67 -9.06
C LYS A 115 10.20 3.96 -8.50
N GLU A 116 9.58 4.57 -7.51
CA GLU A 116 10.10 5.79 -6.86
C GLU A 116 11.39 5.49 -6.08
N MET A 117 11.48 4.35 -5.39
CA MET A 117 12.71 3.93 -4.71
C MET A 117 13.86 3.69 -5.69
N ALA A 118 13.59 3.06 -6.83
CA ALA A 118 14.60 2.88 -7.88
C ALA A 118 15.09 4.23 -8.43
N GLN A 119 14.21 5.21 -8.58
CA GLN A 119 14.58 6.56 -9.01
C GLN A 119 15.40 7.29 -7.94
N LEU A 120 15.05 7.15 -6.67
CA LEU A 120 15.82 7.69 -5.55
C LEU A 120 17.24 7.09 -5.51
N LEU A 121 17.37 5.77 -5.62
CA LEU A 121 18.65 5.07 -5.70
C LEU A 121 19.51 5.58 -6.86
N LYS A 122 18.91 5.73 -8.05
CA LYS A 122 19.60 6.30 -9.22
C LYS A 122 20.12 7.71 -8.94
N SER A 123 19.33 8.54 -8.28
CA SER A 123 19.69 9.91 -7.93
C SER A 123 20.81 9.96 -6.89
N LEU A 124 20.72 9.17 -5.82
CA LEU A 124 21.77 9.08 -4.79
C LEU A 124 23.09 8.59 -5.37
N LYS A 125 23.05 7.53 -6.21
CA LYS A 125 24.23 7.02 -6.91
C LYS A 125 24.88 8.10 -7.79
N LYS A 126 24.06 8.83 -8.57
CA LYS A 126 24.55 9.93 -9.43
C LYS A 126 25.24 11.02 -8.61
N ILE A 127 24.64 11.44 -7.51
CA ILE A 127 25.21 12.48 -6.63
C ILE A 127 26.49 11.96 -5.95
N ALA A 128 26.47 10.75 -5.42
CA ALA A 128 27.65 10.14 -4.79
C ALA A 128 28.85 10.12 -5.75
N LEU A 129 28.64 9.67 -6.98
CA LEU A 129 29.71 9.62 -8.00
C LEU A 129 30.16 11.01 -8.46
N LYS A 130 29.20 11.95 -8.65
CA LYS A 130 29.51 13.32 -9.08
C LYS A 130 30.42 14.04 -8.06
N TYR A 131 30.15 13.85 -6.78
CA TYR A 131 30.83 14.56 -5.70
C TYR A 131 31.82 13.67 -4.93
N LYS A 132 32.30 12.58 -5.52
CA LYS A 132 33.19 11.61 -4.88
C LYS A 132 34.51 12.20 -4.36
N ASN A 133 35.00 13.29 -5.02
CA ASN A 133 36.21 14.00 -4.67
C ASN A 133 35.96 15.37 -4.03
N THR A 134 34.69 15.74 -3.79
CA THR A 134 34.37 17.04 -3.16
C THR A 134 34.60 16.95 -1.67
N PRO A 135 35.61 17.63 -1.12
CA PRO A 135 35.90 17.54 0.32
C PRO A 135 34.77 18.15 1.14
N CYS A 136 34.46 17.54 2.24
CA CYS A 136 33.61 18.09 3.28
C CYS A 136 34.07 17.62 4.65
N ILE A 137 33.60 18.27 5.69
CA ILE A 137 33.92 17.85 7.05
C ILE A 137 32.92 16.81 7.56
N GLY A 138 33.43 15.72 8.10
CA GLY A 138 32.65 14.79 8.91
C GLY A 138 32.34 15.41 10.27
N ARG A 139 31.08 15.28 10.73
CA ARG A 139 30.65 15.79 12.05
C ARG A 139 30.12 14.64 12.89
N SER A 140 30.58 14.55 14.13
CA SER A 140 29.97 13.72 15.17
C SER A 140 29.57 14.62 16.31
N HIS A 141 28.42 14.39 16.93
CA HIS A 141 27.85 15.25 17.97
C HIS A 141 27.69 16.75 17.58
N GLY A 142 27.61 17.03 16.26
CA GLY A 142 27.59 18.39 15.74
C GLY A 142 28.95 19.08 15.65
N ILE A 143 30.04 18.42 16.09
CA ILE A 143 31.40 18.94 16.12
C ILE A 143 32.19 18.43 14.92
N HIS A 144 33.11 19.23 14.41
CA HIS A 144 34.02 18.81 13.34
C HIS A 144 34.90 17.65 13.80
N ALA A 145 34.91 16.58 13.03
CA ALA A 145 35.72 15.39 13.26
C ALA A 145 36.78 15.31 12.14
N GLU A 146 36.65 14.37 11.24
CA GLU A 146 37.65 14.11 10.20
C GLU A 146 37.18 14.61 8.83
N PRO A 147 38.11 15.03 7.95
CA PRO A 147 37.78 15.28 6.56
C PRO A 147 37.26 14.04 5.85
N THR A 148 36.24 14.22 5.03
CA THR A 148 35.65 13.18 4.17
C THR A 148 35.25 13.80 2.84
N THR A 149 34.44 13.09 2.04
CA THR A 149 33.86 13.67 0.83
C THR A 149 32.35 13.64 0.85
N PHE A 150 31.73 14.61 0.19
CA PHE A 150 30.28 14.64 0.05
C PHE A 150 29.75 13.39 -0.69
N GLY A 151 30.55 12.84 -1.62
CA GLY A 151 30.22 11.59 -2.30
C GLY A 151 30.12 10.39 -1.36
N VAL A 152 31.04 10.26 -0.39
CA VAL A 152 31.00 9.21 0.64
C VAL A 152 29.75 9.37 1.54
N LYS A 153 29.43 10.61 1.91
CA LYS A 153 28.19 10.91 2.66
C LYS A 153 26.94 10.42 1.91
N MET A 154 26.84 10.70 0.62
CA MET A 154 25.72 10.27 -0.22
C MET A 154 25.72 8.77 -0.50
N ALA A 155 26.89 8.14 -0.59
CA ALA A 155 27.02 6.69 -0.74
C ALA A 155 26.50 5.93 0.49
N ASN A 156 26.63 6.47 1.68
CA ASN A 156 26.05 5.92 2.89
C ASN A 156 24.51 5.86 2.79
N PHE A 157 23.86 6.95 2.36
CA PHE A 157 22.42 6.96 2.12
C PHE A 157 22.03 6.00 0.99
N TYR A 158 22.80 5.94 -0.10
CA TYR A 158 22.56 4.96 -1.16
C TYR A 158 22.51 3.53 -0.63
N ALA A 159 23.50 3.13 0.14
CA ALA A 159 23.57 1.78 0.72
C ALA A 159 22.42 1.48 1.69
N GLU A 160 21.97 2.48 2.44
CA GLU A 160 20.79 2.36 3.31
C GLU A 160 19.50 2.14 2.52
N PHE A 161 19.27 2.94 1.48
CA PHE A 161 18.09 2.80 0.62
C PHE A 161 18.14 1.54 -0.25
N GLU A 162 19.31 1.04 -0.62
CA GLU A 162 19.46 -0.26 -1.29
C GLU A 162 18.99 -1.41 -0.39
N ARG A 163 19.38 -1.41 0.89
CA ARG A 163 18.86 -2.37 1.88
C ARG A 163 17.35 -2.24 2.08
N ASN A 164 16.84 -1.00 2.11
CA ASN A 164 15.39 -0.75 2.23
C ASN A 164 14.62 -1.25 1.02
N HIS A 165 15.14 -1.07 -0.19
CA HIS A 165 14.55 -1.59 -1.41
C HIS A 165 14.48 -3.12 -1.41
N ALA A 166 15.55 -3.79 -0.95
CA ALA A 166 15.55 -5.25 -0.80
C ALA A 166 14.52 -5.73 0.23
N ARG A 167 14.40 -5.05 1.40
CA ARG A 167 13.37 -5.35 2.40
C ARG A 167 11.95 -5.18 1.83
N PHE A 168 11.73 -4.08 1.11
CA PHE A 168 10.42 -3.77 0.56
C PHE A 168 9.97 -4.79 -0.48
N LYS A 169 10.88 -5.27 -1.34
CA LYS A 169 10.59 -6.36 -2.28
C LYS A 169 10.15 -7.62 -1.55
N LYS A 170 10.87 -8.03 -0.49
CA LYS A 170 10.49 -9.19 0.32
C LYS A 170 9.14 -9.02 0.98
N ALA A 171 8.86 -7.85 1.56
CA ALA A 171 7.57 -7.55 2.16
C ALA A 171 6.43 -7.55 1.12
N THR A 172 6.69 -7.08 -0.11
CA THR A 172 5.73 -7.15 -1.22
C THR A 172 5.46 -8.59 -1.66
N GLU A 173 6.49 -9.43 -1.73
CA GLU A 173 6.33 -10.86 -2.03
C GLU A 173 5.50 -11.55 -0.95
N GLU A 174 5.74 -11.24 0.33
CA GLU A 174 5.05 -11.83 1.47
C GLU A 174 3.57 -11.45 1.53
N ILE A 175 3.21 -10.22 1.16
CA ILE A 175 1.81 -9.76 1.11
C ILE A 175 1.07 -10.22 -0.16
N SER A 176 1.77 -10.79 -1.16
CA SER A 176 1.21 -11.19 -2.45
C SER A 176 0.51 -12.55 -2.37
N VAL A 177 -0.43 -12.69 -1.43
CA VAL A 177 -1.23 -13.88 -1.18
C VAL A 177 -2.72 -13.59 -1.22
N CYS A 178 -3.51 -14.57 -1.65
CA CYS A 178 -4.98 -14.53 -1.57
C CYS A 178 -5.49 -15.70 -0.75
N ALA A 179 -6.63 -15.54 -0.10
CA ALA A 179 -7.36 -16.60 0.57
C ALA A 179 -8.80 -16.63 0.05
N ILE A 180 -9.23 -17.81 -0.44
CA ILE A 180 -10.61 -18.11 -0.83
C ILE A 180 -10.97 -19.44 -0.16
N SER A 181 -11.06 -19.42 1.15
CA SER A 181 -11.10 -20.63 1.98
C SER A 181 -12.34 -20.74 2.86
N GLY A 182 -13.25 -19.77 2.77
CA GLY A 182 -14.52 -19.76 3.48
C GLY A 182 -14.42 -19.25 4.92
N ALA A 183 -15.51 -19.45 5.67
CA ALA A 183 -15.80 -18.77 6.93
C ALA A 183 -14.74 -18.94 8.04
N VAL A 184 -13.99 -20.02 8.04
CA VAL A 184 -12.95 -20.33 9.04
C VAL A 184 -11.68 -20.91 8.40
N GLY A 185 -11.51 -20.78 7.10
CA GLY A 185 -10.30 -21.21 6.40
C GLY A 185 -10.18 -22.72 6.15
N ASN A 186 -11.24 -23.49 6.38
CA ASN A 186 -11.23 -24.96 6.30
C ASN A 186 -11.84 -25.53 5.02
N TYR A 187 -12.22 -24.71 4.07
CA TYR A 187 -12.82 -25.09 2.78
C TYR A 187 -14.11 -25.92 2.90
N ALA A 188 -14.84 -25.79 4.01
CA ALA A 188 -16.03 -26.61 4.23
C ALA A 188 -17.09 -26.51 3.12
N ASN A 189 -17.22 -25.35 2.48
CA ASN A 189 -18.24 -25.07 1.46
C ASN A 189 -17.66 -24.62 0.11
N ILE A 190 -16.35 -24.73 -0.08
CA ILE A 190 -15.68 -24.35 -1.33
C ILE A 190 -14.51 -25.29 -1.62
N ASP A 191 -14.34 -25.65 -2.88
CA ASP A 191 -13.24 -26.53 -3.28
C ASP A 191 -11.90 -25.73 -3.30
N PRO A 192 -10.81 -26.23 -2.68
CA PRO A 192 -9.51 -25.56 -2.67
C PRO A 192 -8.96 -25.19 -4.05
N ARG A 193 -9.38 -25.90 -5.11
CA ARG A 193 -9.02 -25.59 -6.49
C ARG A 193 -9.56 -24.24 -6.94
N VAL A 194 -10.63 -23.72 -6.32
CA VAL A 194 -11.15 -22.37 -6.58
C VAL A 194 -10.13 -21.32 -6.17
N GLU A 195 -9.56 -21.44 -4.96
CA GLU A 195 -8.52 -20.52 -4.47
C GLU A 195 -7.29 -20.52 -5.38
N GLN A 196 -6.79 -21.72 -5.74
CA GLN A 196 -5.64 -21.85 -6.62
C GLN A 196 -5.89 -21.19 -7.99
N PHE A 197 -7.11 -21.32 -8.51
CA PHE A 197 -7.50 -20.69 -9.78
C PHE A 197 -7.55 -19.17 -9.63
N VAL A 198 -8.17 -18.64 -8.57
CA VAL A 198 -8.24 -17.20 -8.31
C VAL A 198 -6.86 -16.62 -8.10
N ALA A 199 -6.01 -17.26 -7.29
CA ALA A 199 -4.62 -16.83 -7.07
C ALA A 199 -3.85 -16.71 -8.39
N LYS A 200 -3.93 -17.74 -9.25
CA LYS A 200 -3.29 -17.72 -10.56
C LYS A 200 -3.79 -16.58 -11.46
N LYS A 201 -5.11 -16.33 -11.48
CA LYS A 201 -5.71 -15.23 -12.25
C LYS A 201 -5.26 -13.85 -11.78
N LEU A 202 -5.04 -13.70 -10.49
CA LEU A 202 -4.60 -12.45 -9.85
C LEU A 202 -3.08 -12.26 -9.86
N GLY A 203 -2.31 -13.28 -10.26
CA GLY A 203 -0.84 -13.26 -10.17
C GLY A 203 -0.33 -13.29 -8.72
N MET A 204 -1.08 -13.96 -7.84
CA MET A 204 -0.80 -14.12 -6.42
C MET A 204 -0.52 -15.58 -6.09
N LYS A 205 -0.05 -15.85 -4.87
CA LYS A 205 0.00 -17.20 -4.29
C LYS A 205 -1.27 -17.45 -3.48
N ALA A 206 -1.74 -18.68 -3.45
CA ALA A 206 -2.73 -19.08 -2.46
C ALA A 206 -2.10 -19.03 -1.05
N GLU A 207 -2.85 -18.60 -0.05
CA GLU A 207 -2.38 -18.64 1.34
C GLU A 207 -2.20 -20.10 1.78
N THR A 208 -1.14 -20.37 2.50
CA THR A 208 -0.83 -21.74 2.93
C THR A 208 -1.88 -22.26 3.91
N ILE A 209 -2.17 -21.45 4.91
CA ILE A 209 -3.22 -21.72 5.93
C ILE A 209 -3.74 -20.36 6.38
N SER A 210 -5.04 -20.20 6.32
CA SER A 210 -5.74 -19.04 6.88
C SER A 210 -6.78 -19.46 7.90
N THR A 211 -7.31 -18.49 8.63
CA THR A 211 -8.56 -18.64 9.38
C THR A 211 -9.68 -18.02 8.54
N GLN A 212 -10.57 -17.23 9.10
CA GLN A 212 -11.47 -16.41 8.31
C GLN A 212 -10.73 -15.28 7.57
N VAL A 213 -9.53 -14.92 8.03
CA VAL A 213 -8.72 -13.82 7.51
C VAL A 213 -7.32 -14.30 7.11
N ILE A 214 -6.67 -13.59 6.20
CA ILE A 214 -5.24 -13.76 5.95
C ILE A 214 -4.46 -13.34 7.21
N PRO A 215 -3.45 -14.11 7.67
CA PRO A 215 -2.65 -13.77 8.85
C PRO A 215 -2.10 -12.33 8.80
N ARG A 216 -2.26 -11.59 9.89
CA ARG A 216 -1.95 -10.15 9.94
C ARG A 216 -0.48 -9.83 10.18
N ASP A 217 0.33 -10.80 10.55
CA ASP A 217 1.79 -10.68 10.60
C ASP A 217 2.38 -10.26 9.24
N ARG A 218 1.84 -10.74 8.12
CA ARG A 218 2.20 -10.31 6.77
C ARG A 218 2.01 -8.81 6.58
N HIS A 219 0.87 -8.30 7.00
CA HIS A 219 0.57 -6.87 6.95
C HIS A 219 1.47 -6.06 7.90
N ALA A 220 1.72 -6.60 9.11
CA ALA A 220 2.63 -5.99 10.08
C ALA A 220 4.05 -5.85 9.52
N VAL A 221 4.59 -6.87 8.85
CA VAL A 221 5.90 -6.81 8.15
C VAL A 221 5.88 -5.73 7.07
N TYR A 222 4.83 -5.69 6.24
CA TYR A 222 4.72 -4.71 5.16
C TYR A 222 4.71 -3.27 5.70
N PHE A 223 3.86 -2.95 6.67
CA PHE A 223 3.76 -1.60 7.25
C PHE A 223 4.97 -1.24 8.10
N SER A 224 5.58 -2.20 8.81
CA SER A 224 6.85 -1.97 9.52
C SER A 224 7.98 -1.63 8.56
N THR A 225 8.03 -2.29 7.41
CA THR A 225 9.00 -1.99 6.35
C THR A 225 8.80 -0.57 5.81
N LEU A 226 7.56 -0.13 5.59
CA LEU A 226 7.27 1.27 5.22
C LEU A 226 7.71 2.25 6.32
N GLY A 227 7.52 1.90 7.59
CA GLY A 227 8.01 2.68 8.73
C GLY A 227 9.53 2.85 8.74
N ILE A 228 10.29 1.78 8.43
CA ILE A 228 11.75 1.82 8.30
C ILE A 228 12.16 2.74 7.12
N ILE A 229 11.52 2.59 5.97
CA ILE A 229 11.77 3.45 4.80
C ILE A 229 11.51 4.92 5.13
N ALA A 230 10.39 5.22 5.80
CA ALA A 230 10.05 6.56 6.23
C ALA A 230 11.10 7.14 7.20
N SER A 231 11.64 6.33 8.11
CA SER A 231 12.72 6.74 9.01
C SER A 231 14.01 7.07 8.26
N SER A 232 14.34 6.31 7.23
CA SER A 232 15.48 6.58 6.36
C SER A 232 15.28 7.86 5.52
N ILE A 233 14.07 8.12 5.06
CA ILE A 233 13.72 9.40 4.38
C ILE A 233 13.87 10.57 5.35
N GLU A 234 13.37 10.45 6.57
CA GLU A 234 13.54 11.50 7.58
C GLU A 234 15.02 11.74 7.91
N ARG A 235 15.82 10.68 8.04
CA ARG A 235 17.25 10.78 8.27
C ARG A 235 17.95 11.59 7.17
N LEU A 236 17.67 11.28 5.89
CA LEU A 236 18.21 12.00 4.74
C LEU A 236 17.72 13.47 4.73
N ALA A 237 16.44 13.69 4.96
CA ALA A 237 15.84 15.02 5.02
C ALA A 237 16.46 15.88 6.13
N THR A 238 16.69 15.29 7.30
CA THR A 238 17.32 15.95 8.45
C THR A 238 18.76 16.33 8.14
N GLU A 239 19.54 15.44 7.51
CA GLU A 239 20.92 15.75 7.09
C GLU A 239 20.96 16.92 6.10
N ILE A 240 20.09 16.93 5.09
CA ILE A 240 20.00 18.04 4.13
C ILE A 240 19.69 19.35 4.85
N ARG A 241 18.75 19.35 5.80
CA ARG A 241 18.41 20.54 6.59
C ARG A 241 19.58 21.02 7.46
N HIS A 242 20.34 20.10 8.05
CA HIS A 242 21.55 20.46 8.79
C HIS A 242 22.60 21.10 7.90
N LEU A 243 22.79 20.61 6.68
CA LEU A 243 23.76 21.13 5.74
C LEU A 243 23.31 22.47 5.10
N GLN A 244 22.00 22.77 5.12
CA GLN A 244 21.43 24.01 4.57
C GLN A 244 21.38 25.17 5.58
N ARG A 245 21.72 24.93 6.86
CA ARG A 245 21.75 26.01 7.86
C ARG A 245 22.67 27.15 7.44
N THR A 246 22.29 28.37 7.82
CA THR A 246 23.02 29.61 7.45
C THR A 246 24.52 29.53 7.78
N GLU A 247 24.86 28.91 8.93
CA GLU A 247 26.22 28.79 9.42
C GLU A 247 27.02 27.68 8.70
N VAL A 248 26.36 26.81 7.93
CA VAL A 248 26.95 25.66 7.23
C VAL A 248 26.97 25.86 5.72
N LEU A 249 25.80 26.01 5.10
CA LEU A 249 25.58 26.24 3.67
C LEU A 249 26.37 25.32 2.72
N GLU A 250 26.51 24.05 3.09
CA GLU A 250 27.16 23.04 2.25
C GLU A 250 26.21 22.47 1.18
N VAL A 251 24.90 22.56 1.41
CA VAL A 251 23.83 22.09 0.52
C VAL A 251 22.67 23.10 0.56
N GLU A 252 21.94 23.20 -0.54
CA GLU A 252 20.71 23.96 -0.63
C GLU A 252 19.67 23.16 -1.41
N GLU A 253 18.40 23.17 -0.97
CA GLU A 253 17.29 22.62 -1.76
C GLU A 253 17.11 23.41 -3.06
N PHE A 254 16.65 22.72 -4.11
CA PHE A 254 16.31 23.40 -5.33
C PHE A 254 15.19 24.42 -5.09
N PHE A 255 15.45 25.64 -5.49
CA PHE A 255 14.51 26.75 -5.38
C PHE A 255 14.12 27.20 -6.79
N SER A 256 12.85 27.01 -7.14
CA SER A 256 12.36 27.29 -8.50
C SER A 256 12.21 28.80 -8.75
N LYS A 257 12.36 29.23 -10.01
CA LYS A 257 12.14 30.63 -10.39
C LYS A 257 10.70 31.03 -10.01
N GLY A 258 10.59 32.12 -9.25
CA GLY A 258 9.30 32.65 -8.77
C GLY A 258 8.78 32.03 -7.47
N GLN A 259 9.43 31.00 -6.93
CA GLN A 259 9.09 30.47 -5.61
C GLN A 259 9.32 31.53 -4.54
N LYS A 260 8.45 31.58 -3.53
CA LYS A 260 8.60 32.45 -2.36
C LYS A 260 9.00 31.60 -1.17
N GLY A 261 10.07 31.97 -0.50
CA GLY A 261 10.57 31.22 0.67
C GLY A 261 9.92 31.66 1.98
N SER A 262 9.45 32.91 2.03
CA SER A 262 8.81 33.49 3.23
C SER A 262 7.87 34.62 2.79
N SER A 263 6.82 34.86 3.55
CA SER A 263 5.89 35.99 3.34
C SER A 263 6.51 37.33 3.78
N ALA A 264 7.38 37.29 4.79
CA ALA A 264 7.98 38.50 5.37
C ALA A 264 9.40 38.79 4.84
N MET A 265 10.15 37.76 4.44
CA MET A 265 11.55 37.84 4.03
C MET A 265 11.77 37.20 2.67
N PRO A 266 11.70 37.95 1.53
CA PRO A 266 11.75 37.38 0.19
C PRO A 266 13.05 36.61 -0.13
N HIS A 267 14.16 36.94 0.52
CA HIS A 267 15.46 36.29 0.35
C HIS A 267 15.60 34.97 1.11
N LYS A 268 14.71 34.69 2.07
CA LYS A 268 14.79 33.50 2.93
C LYS A 268 14.35 32.24 2.14
N ARG A 269 15.25 31.27 2.01
CA ARG A 269 15.02 29.99 1.33
C ARG A 269 14.82 28.88 2.35
N ASN A 270 13.56 28.68 2.75
CA ASN A 270 13.22 27.62 3.71
C ASN A 270 13.31 26.23 3.05
N PRO A 271 13.81 25.20 3.76
CA PRO A 271 13.88 23.83 3.30
C PRO A 271 12.51 23.13 3.39
N VAL A 272 11.54 23.64 2.64
CA VAL A 272 10.11 23.25 2.76
C VAL A 272 9.88 21.79 2.37
N LEU A 273 10.62 21.27 1.39
CA LEU A 273 10.47 19.89 0.94
C LEU A 273 10.93 18.92 2.05
N THR A 274 12.10 19.10 2.60
CA THR A 274 12.63 18.23 3.66
C THR A 274 11.87 18.37 4.97
N GLU A 275 11.31 19.55 5.28
CA GLU A 275 10.37 19.73 6.40
C GLU A 275 9.11 18.89 6.22
N ASN A 276 8.50 18.92 5.03
CA ASN A 276 7.33 18.11 4.71
C ASN A 276 7.65 16.61 4.78
N LEU A 277 8.79 16.17 4.24
CA LEU A 277 9.23 14.77 4.31
C LEU A 277 9.39 14.30 5.76
N THR A 278 9.98 15.13 6.63
CA THR A 278 10.10 14.84 8.07
C THR A 278 8.71 14.67 8.73
N GLY A 279 7.78 15.59 8.45
CA GLY A 279 6.42 15.52 8.99
C GLY A 279 5.66 14.27 8.52
N LEU A 280 5.68 13.97 7.22
CA LEU A 280 5.01 12.79 6.64
C LEU A 280 5.62 11.48 7.13
N SER A 281 6.93 11.43 7.35
CA SER A 281 7.60 10.25 7.89
C SER A 281 7.09 9.87 9.28
N ARG A 282 6.79 10.87 10.12
CA ARG A 282 6.19 10.63 11.45
C ARG A 282 4.80 10.01 11.37
N LEU A 283 3.98 10.46 10.41
CA LEU A 283 2.66 9.87 10.17
C LEU A 283 2.78 8.40 9.76
N ILE A 284 3.65 8.08 8.80
CA ILE A 284 3.84 6.71 8.33
C ILE A 284 4.28 5.79 9.49
N ARG A 285 5.21 6.23 10.33
CA ARG A 285 5.62 5.46 11.52
C ARG A 285 4.49 5.28 12.52
N GLY A 286 3.63 6.28 12.68
CA GLY A 286 2.46 6.19 13.55
C GLY A 286 1.51 5.05 13.17
N TYR A 287 1.45 4.68 11.88
CA TYR A 287 0.61 3.57 11.41
C TYR A 287 1.23 2.19 11.58
N THR A 288 2.50 2.09 11.94
CA THR A 288 3.15 0.80 12.21
C THR A 288 2.57 0.14 13.46
N ILE A 289 2.26 0.93 14.50
CA ILE A 289 1.70 0.42 15.75
C ILE A 289 0.35 -0.27 15.52
N PRO A 290 -0.67 0.36 14.89
CA PRO A 290 -1.92 -0.32 14.58
C PRO A 290 -1.74 -1.59 13.73
N ALA A 291 -0.76 -1.62 12.84
CA ALA A 291 -0.49 -2.81 12.04
C ALA A 291 0.03 -3.99 12.89
N LEU A 292 0.85 -3.71 13.90
CA LEU A 292 1.33 -4.70 14.86
C LEU A 292 0.21 -5.18 15.79
N GLU A 293 -0.64 -4.25 16.28
CA GLU A 293 -1.78 -4.58 17.13
C GLU A 293 -2.79 -5.52 16.45
N ASN A 294 -2.89 -5.46 15.11
CA ASN A 294 -3.77 -6.33 14.34
C ASN A 294 -3.29 -7.79 14.22
N VAL A 295 -2.06 -8.12 14.63
CA VAL A 295 -1.56 -9.51 14.62
C VAL A 295 -2.36 -10.34 15.61
N SER A 296 -2.73 -9.78 16.76
CA SER A 296 -3.61 -10.41 17.73
C SER A 296 -5.05 -10.40 17.24
N LEU A 297 -5.57 -11.57 16.91
CA LEU A 297 -6.97 -11.77 16.52
C LEU A 297 -7.80 -12.18 17.71
N TRP A 298 -9.08 -11.82 17.73
CA TRP A 298 -10.08 -12.39 18.62
C TRP A 298 -10.69 -13.61 17.94
N HIS A 299 -10.40 -14.81 18.46
CA HIS A 299 -10.71 -16.07 17.79
C HIS A 299 -10.17 -16.06 16.34
N GLU A 300 -11.02 -16.35 15.35
CA GLU A 300 -10.65 -16.42 13.94
C GLU A 300 -10.67 -15.05 13.24
N ARG A 301 -11.09 -14.00 13.96
CA ARG A 301 -11.33 -12.68 13.34
C ARG A 301 -11.31 -11.53 14.35
N ALA A 302 -10.64 -10.42 13.96
CA ALA A 302 -10.77 -9.11 14.62
C ALA A 302 -11.06 -8.03 13.57
N VAL A 303 -12.22 -8.11 12.94
CA VAL A 303 -12.55 -7.39 11.69
C VAL A 303 -12.66 -5.90 11.83
N SER A 304 -13.33 -5.42 12.86
CA SER A 304 -13.58 -3.99 13.06
C SER A 304 -12.28 -3.20 13.24
N TYR A 305 -11.28 -3.80 13.89
CA TYR A 305 -10.00 -3.15 14.13
C TYR A 305 -9.12 -3.10 12.88
N THR A 306 -9.08 -4.15 12.07
CA THR A 306 -8.26 -4.18 10.85
C THR A 306 -8.60 -3.06 9.89
N HIS A 307 -9.90 -2.81 9.67
CA HIS A 307 -10.36 -1.78 8.72
C HIS A 307 -10.39 -0.36 9.32
N LEU A 308 -10.43 -0.23 10.65
CA LEU A 308 -10.40 1.05 11.33
C LEU A 308 -8.98 1.54 11.60
N THR A 309 -8.05 0.63 11.86
CA THR A 309 -6.69 0.95 12.30
C THR A 309 -5.66 0.93 11.18
N LEU A 310 -5.87 0.17 10.11
CA LEU A 310 -5.05 0.31 8.92
C LEU A 310 -5.49 1.54 8.11
N PRO A 311 -4.56 2.36 7.61
CA PRO A 311 -4.85 3.69 7.06
C PRO A 311 -5.55 3.67 5.69
N THR A 312 -6.51 2.78 5.49
CA THR A 312 -7.15 2.57 4.21
C THR A 312 -8.30 3.53 3.88
N LYS A 313 -8.85 4.24 4.88
CA LYS A 313 -9.98 5.17 4.65
C LYS A 313 -9.77 6.61 5.12
N ARG A 314 -8.75 6.92 5.92
CA ARG A 314 -8.62 8.27 6.50
C ARG A 314 -7.30 8.97 6.27
N ILE A 315 -6.27 8.29 5.74
CA ILE A 315 -4.95 8.88 5.63
C ILE A 315 -4.23 8.38 4.37
N VAL A 316 -4.71 8.83 3.26
CA VAL A 316 -3.92 8.94 2.03
C VAL A 316 -4.25 10.30 1.42
#